data_3e05744ae59baa0869743d41c401f03a
#
_entry.id   3e05744ae59baa0869743d41c401f03a
#
_cell.length_a   1.000
_cell.length_b   1.000
_cell.length_c   1.000
_cell.angle_alpha   90.00
_cell.angle_beta   90.00
_cell.angle_gamma   90.00
#
_symmetry.space_group_name_H-M   'P 1'
#
loop_
_entity.id
_entity.type
_entity.pdbx_description
1 polymer ?
#
loop_
_entity_poly.entity_id
_entity_poly.type
_entity_poly.pdbx_seq_one_letter_code
_entity_poly.pdbx_strand_id
1 'polypeptide(L)'
;MTFKPSKSFNAVIAAIDEVNSLDPRATEVDGQSRPFESVYAERMTATLNQLYPDASELLRIAARAQHIRRWDIPRDSHPTGREGYQKWRLSLRKMHSELVGAIMLENGYDASDVDQVGVFLRKEQLKKRPDSQALENVVDVVFLGYYWDDFVGKYPHYDDDKLIDIVGKTLRKMSTTGHQAALALDLPETTTRIVLAAVEREKDALAALAKREVS
;
A
#
# COMPACT_ATOMS: atom_id res chain seq x y z
N MET A 1 21.38 10.27 5.74
CA MET A 1 22.14 10.20 4.46
C MET A 1 21.15 10.27 3.31
N THR A 2 21.46 10.95 2.19
CA THR A 2 20.59 10.96 1.02
C THR A 2 20.70 9.60 0.32
N PHE A 3 19.57 8.93 0.07
CA PHE A 3 19.51 7.68 -0.70
C PHE A 3 20.19 7.86 -2.06
N LYS A 4 21.11 6.97 -2.41
CA LYS A 4 21.76 6.92 -3.72
C LYS A 4 21.36 5.65 -4.44
N PRO A 5 20.52 5.73 -5.48
CA PRO A 5 20.05 4.55 -6.19
C PRO A 5 21.20 3.87 -6.95
N SER A 6 21.21 2.54 -6.94
CA SER A 6 22.09 1.76 -7.81
C SER A 6 21.63 1.81 -9.28
N LYS A 7 22.50 1.39 -10.21
CA LYS A 7 22.11 1.30 -11.61
C LYS A 7 20.98 0.28 -11.82
N SER A 8 21.05 -0.86 -11.15
CA SER A 8 20.03 -1.91 -11.18
C SER A 8 18.70 -1.42 -10.62
N PHE A 9 18.72 -0.66 -9.52
CA PHE A 9 17.51 -0.04 -8.97
C PHE A 9 16.80 0.84 -9.99
N ASN A 10 17.53 1.74 -10.64
CA ASN A 10 16.94 2.65 -11.64
C ASN A 10 16.33 1.88 -12.81
N ALA A 11 16.98 0.80 -13.25
CA ALA A 11 16.47 -0.05 -14.34
C ALA A 11 15.18 -0.78 -13.92
N VAL A 12 15.12 -1.33 -12.70
CA VAL A 12 13.90 -1.98 -12.16
C VAL A 12 12.75 -0.99 -12.04
N ILE A 13 12.99 0.22 -11.50
CA ILE A 13 11.95 1.24 -11.37
C ILE A 13 11.41 1.64 -12.76
N ALA A 14 12.30 1.87 -13.73
CA ALA A 14 11.88 2.20 -15.10
C ALA A 14 11.03 1.08 -15.73
N ALA A 15 11.40 -0.18 -15.55
CA ALA A 15 10.62 -1.31 -16.05
C ALA A 15 9.24 -1.43 -15.37
N ILE A 16 9.15 -1.21 -14.04
CA ILE A 16 7.88 -1.16 -13.32
C ILE A 16 6.99 -0.02 -13.87
N ASP A 17 7.56 1.15 -14.11
CA ASP A 17 6.85 2.32 -14.61
C ASP A 17 6.34 2.11 -16.03
N GLU A 18 7.15 1.50 -16.91
CA GLU A 18 6.73 1.11 -18.24
C GLU A 18 5.52 0.18 -18.19
N VAL A 19 5.56 -0.85 -17.35
CA VAL A 19 4.42 -1.77 -17.16
C VAL A 19 3.19 -1.03 -16.65
N ASN A 20 3.30 -0.19 -15.62
CA ASN A 20 2.18 0.54 -15.04
C ASN A 20 1.59 1.59 -15.98
N SER A 21 2.38 2.11 -16.93
CA SER A 21 1.90 3.04 -17.96
C SER A 21 0.90 2.43 -18.93
N LEU A 22 0.83 1.09 -19.00
CA LEU A 22 -0.10 0.34 -19.84
C LEU A 22 -1.45 0.08 -19.14
N ASP A 23 -1.70 0.60 -17.93
CA ASP A 23 -2.99 0.45 -17.27
C ASP A 23 -4.12 1.05 -18.13
N PRO A 24 -5.12 0.24 -18.55
CA PRO A 24 -6.24 0.74 -19.35
C PRO A 24 -7.19 1.65 -18.56
N ARG A 25 -7.07 1.71 -17.23
CA ARG A 25 -7.83 2.60 -16.37
C ARG A 25 -7.08 3.90 -16.20
N ALA A 26 -7.82 5.00 -16.16
CA ALA A 26 -7.26 6.33 -15.95
C ALA A 26 -7.82 6.98 -14.69
N THR A 27 -7.08 7.94 -14.17
CA THR A 27 -7.49 8.84 -13.09
C THR A 27 -7.07 10.26 -13.43
N GLU A 28 -7.86 11.25 -13.02
CA GLU A 28 -7.52 12.64 -13.18
C GLU A 28 -6.58 13.11 -12.06
N VAL A 29 -5.48 13.74 -12.47
CA VAL A 29 -4.51 14.39 -11.56
C VAL A 29 -4.12 15.74 -12.16
N ASP A 30 -4.37 16.82 -11.46
CA ASP A 30 -4.06 18.19 -11.88
C ASP A 30 -4.61 18.53 -13.28
N GLY A 31 -5.83 18.04 -13.58
CA GLY A 31 -6.51 18.24 -14.87
C GLY A 31 -5.95 17.39 -16.03
N GLN A 32 -5.13 16.40 -15.72
CA GLN A 32 -4.59 15.46 -16.71
C GLN A 32 -5.05 14.04 -16.44
N SER A 33 -5.50 13.36 -17.49
CA SER A 33 -5.84 11.93 -17.43
C SER A 33 -4.57 11.09 -17.49
N ARG A 34 -4.34 10.26 -16.45
CA ARG A 34 -3.12 9.47 -16.29
C ARG A 34 -3.44 8.01 -15.95
N PRO A 35 -2.59 7.03 -16.35
CA PRO A 35 -2.77 5.63 -15.98
C PRO A 35 -2.89 5.46 -14.46
N PHE A 36 -3.93 4.74 -14.02
CA PHE A 36 -4.28 4.67 -12.59
C PHE A 36 -3.15 4.08 -11.74
N GLU A 37 -2.56 2.96 -12.15
CA GLU A 37 -1.49 2.33 -11.36
C GLU A 37 -0.16 3.08 -11.45
N SER A 38 0.09 3.90 -12.48
CA SER A 38 1.23 4.83 -12.49
C SER A 38 1.10 5.86 -11.37
N VAL A 39 -0.07 6.49 -11.25
CA VAL A 39 -0.36 7.47 -10.19
C VAL A 39 -0.29 6.82 -8.81
N TYR A 40 -0.85 5.61 -8.67
CA TYR A 40 -0.76 4.88 -7.41
C TYR A 40 0.70 4.59 -7.01
N ALA A 41 1.52 4.11 -7.93
CA ALA A 41 2.93 3.81 -7.69
C ALA A 41 3.74 5.05 -7.29
N GLU A 42 3.45 6.21 -7.88
CA GLU A 42 4.06 7.50 -7.51
C GLU A 42 3.67 7.92 -6.09
N ARG A 43 2.38 7.85 -5.74
CA ARG A 43 1.87 8.14 -4.38
C ARG A 43 2.51 7.24 -3.33
N MET A 44 2.62 5.94 -3.61
CA MET A 44 3.31 4.97 -2.75
C MET A 44 4.78 5.36 -2.55
N THR A 45 5.48 5.70 -3.63
CA THR A 45 6.89 6.11 -3.58
C THR A 45 7.08 7.41 -2.79
N ALA A 46 6.24 8.42 -3.04
CA ALA A 46 6.30 9.71 -2.34
C ALA A 46 6.05 9.53 -0.83
N THR A 47 5.00 8.78 -0.46
CA THR A 47 4.67 8.51 0.94
C THR A 47 5.77 7.70 1.64
N LEU A 48 6.35 6.69 0.96
CA LEU A 48 7.49 5.95 1.52
C LEU A 48 8.68 6.86 1.78
N ASN A 49 9.04 7.72 0.82
CA ASN A 49 10.16 8.65 0.96
C ASN A 49 9.97 9.64 2.11
N GLN A 50 8.74 10.08 2.33
CA GLN A 50 8.39 10.98 3.43
C GLN A 50 8.47 10.28 4.80
N LEU A 51 7.90 9.09 4.93
CA LEU A 51 7.80 8.39 6.20
C LEU A 51 9.08 7.62 6.56
N TYR A 52 9.78 7.12 5.56
CA TYR A 52 10.95 6.26 5.70
C TYR A 52 12.08 6.71 4.75
N PRO A 53 12.71 7.87 4.99
CA PRO A 53 13.75 8.42 4.10
C PRO A 53 14.95 7.49 3.93
N ASP A 54 15.24 6.65 4.93
CA ASP A 54 16.33 5.67 4.92
C ASP A 54 15.90 4.27 4.45
N ALA A 55 14.72 4.14 3.82
CA ALA A 55 14.22 2.88 3.27
C ALA A 55 15.24 2.24 2.31
N SER A 56 15.38 0.92 2.38
CA SER A 56 16.24 0.13 1.48
C SER A 56 15.77 0.19 0.02
N GLU A 57 16.67 -0.12 -0.94
CA GLU A 57 16.27 -0.26 -2.35
C GLU A 57 15.15 -1.29 -2.52
N LEU A 58 15.23 -2.41 -1.81
CA LEU A 58 14.25 -3.49 -1.91
C LEU A 58 12.86 -3.05 -1.42
N LEU A 59 12.80 -2.27 -0.34
CA LEU A 59 11.54 -1.71 0.14
C LEU A 59 10.97 -0.65 -0.83
N ARG A 60 11.83 0.16 -1.46
CA ARG A 60 11.43 1.13 -2.49
C ARG A 60 10.88 0.44 -3.74
N ILE A 61 11.50 -0.66 -4.20
CA ILE A 61 10.98 -1.50 -5.29
C ILE A 61 9.61 -2.06 -4.91
N ALA A 62 9.46 -2.64 -3.72
CA ALA A 62 8.18 -3.18 -3.26
C ALA A 62 7.07 -2.12 -3.21
N ALA A 63 7.37 -0.90 -2.74
CA ALA A 63 6.40 0.20 -2.72
C ALA A 63 5.98 0.62 -4.14
N ARG A 64 6.95 0.79 -5.07
CA ARG A 64 6.66 1.16 -6.46
C ARG A 64 5.81 0.13 -7.18
N ALA A 65 6.03 -1.15 -6.89
CA ALA A 65 5.40 -2.28 -7.55
C ALA A 65 4.15 -2.82 -6.84
N GLN A 66 3.70 -2.18 -5.75
CA GLN A 66 2.64 -2.70 -4.87
C GLN A 66 1.37 -3.16 -5.60
N HIS A 67 1.03 -2.53 -6.73
CA HIS A 67 -0.13 -2.84 -7.55
C HIS A 67 0.21 -3.10 -9.03
N ILE A 68 1.44 -3.49 -9.34
CA ILE A 68 1.86 -3.75 -10.73
C ILE A 68 0.89 -4.68 -11.44
N ARG A 69 0.37 -4.25 -12.60
CA ARG A 69 -0.63 -4.98 -13.41
C ARG A 69 -1.87 -5.47 -12.64
N ARG A 70 -2.29 -4.73 -11.61
CA ARG A 70 -3.45 -5.11 -10.80
C ARG A 70 -4.73 -5.31 -11.63
N TRP A 71 -4.86 -4.65 -12.78
CA TRP A 71 -5.98 -4.78 -13.70
C TRP A 71 -6.12 -6.16 -14.34
N ASP A 72 -5.06 -6.97 -14.38
CA ASP A 72 -5.08 -8.32 -14.98
C ASP A 72 -5.95 -9.28 -14.18
N ILE A 73 -6.16 -9.03 -12.90
CA ILE A 73 -7.04 -9.82 -12.04
C ILE A 73 -8.11 -8.88 -11.45
N PRO A 74 -9.18 -8.58 -12.22
CA PRO A 74 -10.25 -7.72 -11.73
C PRO A 74 -11.04 -8.38 -10.59
N ARG A 75 -11.70 -7.55 -9.74
CA ARG A 75 -12.39 -8.06 -8.53
C ARG A 75 -13.50 -9.05 -8.84
N ASP A 76 -14.20 -8.86 -9.94
CA ASP A 76 -15.31 -9.69 -10.41
C ASP A 76 -14.87 -11.05 -10.99
N SER A 77 -13.58 -11.26 -11.21
CA SER A 77 -13.03 -12.59 -11.56
C SER A 77 -13.07 -13.58 -10.37
N HIS A 78 -13.49 -13.12 -9.18
CA HIS A 78 -13.62 -13.94 -7.99
C HIS A 78 -15.02 -13.77 -7.37
N PRO A 79 -15.55 -14.78 -6.67
CA PRO A 79 -16.86 -14.72 -6.05
C PRO A 79 -17.05 -13.50 -5.11
N THR A 80 -18.28 -13.04 -4.96
CA THR A 80 -18.64 -12.00 -4.00
C THR A 80 -18.42 -12.48 -2.55
N GLY A 81 -18.46 -11.54 -1.59
CA GLY A 81 -18.30 -11.84 -0.19
C GLY A 81 -16.85 -11.96 0.29
N ARG A 82 -16.71 -12.26 1.59
CA ARG A 82 -15.42 -12.23 2.30
C ARG A 82 -14.40 -13.24 1.77
N GLU A 83 -14.83 -14.47 1.51
CA GLU A 83 -13.95 -15.55 1.04
C GLU A 83 -13.40 -15.25 -0.36
N GLY A 84 -14.29 -14.87 -1.30
CA GLY A 84 -13.86 -14.48 -2.65
C GLY A 84 -12.95 -13.26 -2.65
N TYR A 85 -13.20 -12.28 -1.78
CA TYR A 85 -12.31 -11.14 -1.60
C TYR A 85 -10.91 -11.54 -1.10
N GLN A 86 -10.83 -12.47 -0.15
CA GLN A 86 -9.55 -12.97 0.35
C GLN A 86 -8.79 -13.74 -0.73
N LYS A 87 -9.46 -14.63 -1.49
CA LYS A 87 -8.86 -15.36 -2.61
C LYS A 87 -8.32 -14.40 -3.69
N TRP A 88 -9.12 -13.40 -4.06
CA TRP A 88 -8.70 -12.37 -4.99
C TRP A 88 -7.43 -11.63 -4.52
N ARG A 89 -7.38 -11.19 -3.26
CA ARG A 89 -6.18 -10.54 -2.71
C ARG A 89 -4.95 -11.43 -2.70
N LEU A 90 -5.11 -12.72 -2.42
CA LEU A 90 -3.99 -13.67 -2.47
C LEU A 90 -3.48 -13.86 -3.90
N SER A 91 -4.37 -13.98 -4.89
CA SER A 91 -4.00 -14.07 -6.30
C SER A 91 -3.21 -12.83 -6.75
N LEU A 92 -3.66 -11.63 -6.38
CA LEU A 92 -2.94 -10.38 -6.66
C LEU A 92 -1.53 -10.36 -6.05
N ARG A 93 -1.41 -10.67 -4.75
CA ARG A 93 -0.11 -10.68 -4.07
C ARG A 93 0.89 -11.64 -4.71
N LYS A 94 0.41 -12.82 -5.10
CA LYS A 94 1.22 -13.80 -5.82
C LYS A 94 1.69 -13.23 -7.16
N MET A 95 0.77 -12.74 -7.98
CA MET A 95 1.08 -12.17 -9.29
C MET A 95 2.07 -10.99 -9.18
N HIS A 96 1.83 -10.02 -8.28
CA HIS A 96 2.73 -8.88 -8.09
C HIS A 96 4.15 -9.35 -7.72
N SER A 97 4.27 -10.30 -6.80
CA SER A 97 5.56 -10.87 -6.36
C SER A 97 6.30 -11.56 -7.51
N GLU A 98 5.60 -12.35 -8.34
CA GLU A 98 6.17 -13.06 -9.49
C GLU A 98 6.64 -12.10 -10.59
N LEU A 99 5.81 -11.12 -10.95
CA LEU A 99 6.14 -10.12 -11.98
C LEU A 99 7.36 -9.29 -11.59
N VAL A 100 7.36 -8.77 -10.37
CA VAL A 100 8.48 -7.95 -9.87
C VAL A 100 9.74 -8.79 -9.75
N GLY A 101 9.63 -10.04 -9.29
CA GLY A 101 10.77 -10.95 -9.21
C GLY A 101 11.43 -11.17 -10.57
N ALA A 102 10.65 -11.36 -11.63
CA ALA A 102 11.18 -11.48 -13.00
C ALA A 102 11.91 -10.20 -13.44
N ILE A 103 11.29 -9.03 -13.25
CA ILE A 103 11.90 -7.73 -13.57
C ILE A 103 13.23 -7.54 -12.81
N MET A 104 13.28 -7.90 -11.53
CA MET A 104 14.48 -7.78 -10.71
C MET A 104 15.61 -8.66 -11.20
N LEU A 105 15.33 -9.95 -11.52
CA LEU A 105 16.33 -10.89 -12.05
C LEU A 105 16.91 -10.40 -13.37
N GLU A 106 16.07 -9.93 -14.29
CA GLU A 106 16.49 -9.37 -15.59
C GLU A 106 17.40 -8.12 -15.42
N ASN A 107 17.28 -7.41 -14.31
CA ASN A 107 18.03 -6.20 -14.01
C ASN A 107 19.16 -6.40 -12.98
N GLY A 108 19.56 -7.64 -12.74
CA GLY A 108 20.81 -7.97 -12.03
C GLY A 108 20.70 -8.07 -10.50
N TYR A 109 19.49 -8.18 -9.94
CA TYR A 109 19.28 -8.58 -8.55
C TYR A 109 19.39 -10.10 -8.42
N ASP A 110 19.82 -10.56 -7.28
CA ASP A 110 19.92 -11.99 -7.00
C ASP A 110 18.60 -12.59 -6.45
N ALA A 111 18.56 -13.92 -6.34
CA ALA A 111 17.36 -14.63 -5.87
C ALA A 111 16.99 -14.29 -4.41
N SER A 112 17.97 -13.92 -3.57
CA SER A 112 17.71 -13.53 -2.18
C SER A 112 16.99 -12.19 -2.10
N ASP A 113 17.41 -11.21 -2.92
CA ASP A 113 16.76 -9.91 -3.04
C ASP A 113 15.31 -10.05 -3.55
N VAL A 114 15.13 -10.90 -4.56
CA VAL A 114 13.81 -11.22 -5.14
C VAL A 114 12.89 -11.86 -4.09
N ASP A 115 13.39 -12.82 -3.32
CA ASP A 115 12.59 -13.43 -2.25
C ASP A 115 12.18 -12.40 -1.20
N GLN A 116 13.09 -11.51 -0.81
CA GLN A 116 12.82 -10.47 0.18
C GLN A 116 11.74 -9.48 -0.31
N VAL A 117 11.81 -9.01 -1.55
CA VAL A 117 10.74 -8.16 -2.13
C VAL A 117 9.44 -8.95 -2.23
N GLY A 118 9.51 -10.23 -2.59
CA GLY A 118 8.37 -11.13 -2.59
C GLY A 118 7.67 -11.23 -1.22
N VAL A 119 8.45 -11.37 -0.14
CA VAL A 119 7.93 -11.37 1.26
C VAL A 119 7.15 -10.08 1.56
N PHE A 120 7.65 -8.90 1.14
CA PHE A 120 6.95 -7.63 1.33
C PHE A 120 5.63 -7.58 0.56
N LEU A 121 5.63 -7.92 -0.72
CA LEU A 121 4.45 -7.88 -1.58
C LEU A 121 3.38 -8.91 -1.18
N ARG A 122 3.79 -10.08 -0.73
CA ARG A 122 2.88 -11.10 -0.20
C ARG A 122 2.36 -10.78 1.20
N LYS A 123 2.92 -9.71 1.83
CA LYS A 123 2.59 -9.27 3.21
C LYS A 123 2.85 -10.36 4.25
N GLU A 124 3.94 -11.09 4.07
CA GLU A 124 4.38 -12.10 5.00
C GLU A 124 5.10 -11.44 6.19
N GLN A 125 4.96 -12.02 7.36
CA GLN A 125 5.63 -11.59 8.59
C GLN A 125 5.40 -10.11 8.94
N LEU A 126 4.21 -9.56 8.64
CA LEU A 126 3.86 -8.16 8.76
C LEU A 126 4.33 -7.52 10.06
N LYS A 127 4.10 -8.06 11.21
CA LYS A 127 4.49 -7.46 12.52
C LYS A 127 5.86 -7.94 13.03
N LYS A 128 6.59 -8.73 12.25
CA LYS A 128 7.89 -9.30 12.64
C LYS A 128 9.06 -8.66 11.92
N ARG A 129 8.82 -8.05 10.75
CA ARG A 129 9.83 -7.39 9.93
C ARG A 129 9.53 -5.91 9.80
N PRO A 130 10.46 -5.02 10.20
CA PRO A 130 10.27 -3.56 10.10
C PRO A 130 9.88 -3.10 8.71
N ASP A 131 10.51 -3.61 7.65
CA ASP A 131 10.22 -3.23 6.26
C ASP A 131 8.83 -3.67 5.79
N SER A 132 8.38 -4.88 6.20
CA SER A 132 7.00 -5.32 5.91
C SER A 132 5.98 -4.43 6.62
N GLN A 133 6.25 -4.00 7.86
CA GLN A 133 5.41 -3.07 8.59
C GLN A 133 5.44 -1.68 7.96
N ALA A 134 6.61 -1.19 7.54
CA ALA A 134 6.75 0.09 6.85
C ALA A 134 5.92 0.13 5.56
N LEU A 135 5.99 -0.94 4.74
CA LEU A 135 5.18 -1.03 3.52
C LEU A 135 3.66 -1.02 3.84
N GLU A 136 3.21 -1.73 4.88
CA GLU A 136 1.78 -1.69 5.26
C GLU A 136 1.36 -0.31 5.72
N ASN A 137 2.17 0.40 6.51
CA ASN A 137 1.91 1.78 6.91
C ASN A 137 1.73 2.69 5.68
N VAL A 138 2.62 2.58 4.70
CA VAL A 138 2.55 3.37 3.45
C VAL A 138 1.28 3.04 2.67
N VAL A 139 0.93 1.76 2.51
CA VAL A 139 -0.30 1.33 1.84
C VAL A 139 -1.54 1.93 2.51
N ASP A 140 -1.60 1.85 3.83
CA ASP A 140 -2.78 2.28 4.59
C ASP A 140 -2.88 3.83 4.64
N VAL A 141 -1.75 4.56 4.72
CA VAL A 141 -1.72 6.03 4.61
C VAL A 141 -2.15 6.50 3.21
N VAL A 142 -1.61 5.88 2.16
CA VAL A 142 -2.00 6.18 0.77
C VAL A 142 -3.48 5.88 0.53
N PHE A 143 -4.02 4.78 1.08
CA PHE A 143 -5.45 4.47 1.00
C PHE A 143 -6.30 5.56 1.65
N LEU A 144 -5.98 5.98 2.88
CA LEU A 144 -6.74 7.00 3.59
C LEU A 144 -6.63 8.39 2.93
N GLY A 145 -5.45 8.76 2.44
CA GLY A 145 -5.19 10.09 1.91
C GLY A 145 -5.66 10.32 0.47
N TYR A 146 -5.76 9.25 -0.34
CA TYR A 146 -6.01 9.42 -1.78
C TYR A 146 -7.14 8.57 -2.35
N TYR A 147 -7.57 7.51 -1.65
CA TYR A 147 -8.51 6.54 -2.21
C TYR A 147 -9.73 6.28 -1.30
N TRP A 148 -9.77 6.92 -0.15
CA TRP A 148 -10.86 6.75 0.80
C TRP A 148 -12.19 7.29 0.26
N ASP A 149 -12.18 8.49 -0.32
CA ASP A 149 -13.42 9.11 -0.82
C ASP A 149 -13.99 8.32 -2.00
N ASP A 150 -13.13 7.85 -2.92
CA ASP A 150 -13.53 6.95 -4.00
C ASP A 150 -14.10 5.63 -3.46
N PHE A 151 -13.50 5.11 -2.39
CA PHE A 151 -14.01 3.91 -1.73
C PHE A 151 -15.40 4.15 -1.14
N VAL A 152 -15.61 5.23 -0.41
CA VAL A 152 -16.93 5.59 0.16
C VAL A 152 -17.95 5.79 -0.96
N GLY A 153 -17.59 6.48 -2.04
CA GLY A 153 -18.45 6.68 -3.20
C GLY A 153 -18.92 5.39 -3.89
N LYS A 154 -18.07 4.34 -3.88
CA LYS A 154 -18.43 3.01 -4.42
C LYS A 154 -19.40 2.22 -3.53
N TYR A 155 -19.51 2.58 -2.25
CA TYR A 155 -20.34 1.87 -1.27
C TYR A 155 -21.29 2.83 -0.54
N PRO A 156 -22.18 3.54 -1.26
CA PRO A 156 -23.06 4.58 -0.67
C PRO A 156 -24.06 4.02 0.35
N HIS A 157 -24.20 2.70 0.45
CA HIS A 157 -25.02 2.00 1.42
C HIS A 157 -24.31 1.70 2.76
N TYR A 158 -23.01 2.04 2.88
CA TYR A 158 -22.30 1.90 4.14
C TYR A 158 -22.62 3.09 5.04
N ASP A 159 -23.09 2.78 6.25
CA ASP A 159 -23.26 3.77 7.31
C ASP A 159 -21.93 4.12 8.00
N ASP A 160 -21.96 5.13 8.85
CA ASP A 160 -20.79 5.57 9.62
C ASP A 160 -20.18 4.44 10.45
N ASP A 161 -21.02 3.58 11.03
CA ASP A 161 -20.56 2.48 11.87
C ASP A 161 -19.71 1.48 11.08
N LYS A 162 -20.13 1.18 9.85
CA LYS A 162 -19.40 0.35 8.91
C LYS A 162 -18.09 0.99 8.45
N LEU A 163 -18.10 2.28 8.16
CA LEU A 163 -16.90 3.03 7.75
C LEU A 163 -15.89 3.11 8.89
N ILE A 164 -16.34 3.38 10.12
CA ILE A 164 -15.50 3.36 11.34
C ILE A 164 -14.87 1.98 11.56
N ASP A 165 -15.62 0.89 11.37
CA ASP A 165 -15.07 -0.49 11.47
C ASP A 165 -13.97 -0.76 10.43
N ILE A 166 -14.13 -0.25 9.18
CA ILE A 166 -13.15 -0.39 8.12
C ILE A 166 -11.86 0.36 8.46
N VAL A 167 -11.96 1.62 8.89
CA VAL A 167 -10.81 2.43 9.33
C VAL A 167 -10.15 1.80 10.56
N GLY A 168 -10.92 1.35 11.55
CA GLY A 168 -10.39 0.66 12.73
C GLY A 168 -9.57 -0.58 12.37
N LYS A 169 -10.05 -1.40 11.42
CA LYS A 169 -9.30 -2.55 10.90
C LYS A 169 -8.02 -2.13 10.17
N THR A 170 -8.03 -0.98 9.52
CA THR A 170 -6.85 -0.41 8.86
C THR A 170 -5.84 0.05 9.91
N LEU A 171 -6.26 0.82 10.91
CA LEU A 171 -5.40 1.27 12.00
C LEU A 171 -4.74 0.10 12.77
N ARG A 172 -5.47 -0.99 13.03
CA ARG A 172 -4.90 -2.17 13.71
C ARG A 172 -3.77 -2.88 12.96
N LYS A 173 -3.62 -2.66 11.65
CA LYS A 173 -2.51 -3.18 10.85
C LYS A 173 -1.28 -2.28 10.91
N MET A 174 -1.47 -1.00 11.17
CA MET A 174 -0.41 -0.01 11.21
C MET A 174 0.42 -0.09 12.49
N SER A 175 1.61 0.47 12.44
CA SER A 175 2.44 0.79 13.61
C SER A 175 2.17 2.21 14.10
N THR A 176 2.80 2.60 15.22
CA THR A 176 2.73 3.96 15.76
C THR A 176 3.12 5.02 14.72
N THR A 177 4.16 4.78 13.91
CA THR A 177 4.56 5.66 12.81
C THR A 177 3.42 5.84 11.81
N GLY A 178 2.75 4.75 11.43
CA GLY A 178 1.61 4.79 10.52
C GLY A 178 0.42 5.55 11.12
N HIS A 179 0.10 5.35 12.42
CA HIS A 179 -0.96 6.09 13.10
C HIS A 179 -0.70 7.60 13.10
N GLN A 180 0.52 8.02 13.43
CA GLN A 180 0.92 9.43 13.40
C GLN A 180 0.77 10.03 12.00
N ALA A 181 1.22 9.30 10.98
CA ALA A 181 1.08 9.74 9.59
C ALA A 181 -0.38 9.84 9.15
N ALA A 182 -1.23 8.87 9.50
CA ALA A 182 -2.66 8.89 9.17
C ALA A 182 -3.39 10.07 9.83
N LEU A 183 -3.06 10.39 11.09
CA LEU A 183 -3.64 11.53 11.82
C LEU A 183 -3.11 12.89 11.36
N ALA A 184 -1.98 12.94 10.66
CA ALA A 184 -1.41 14.15 10.08
C ALA A 184 -1.90 14.42 8.64
N LEU A 185 -2.73 13.55 8.06
CA LEU A 185 -3.31 13.78 6.74
C LEU A 185 -4.28 14.96 6.77
N ASP A 186 -4.23 15.79 5.74
CA ASP A 186 -5.25 16.82 5.49
C ASP A 186 -6.47 16.17 4.81
N LEU A 187 -7.43 15.75 5.62
CA LEU A 187 -8.62 15.02 5.18
C LEU A 187 -9.86 15.91 5.24
N PRO A 188 -10.86 15.69 4.37
CA PRO A 188 -12.16 16.31 4.50
C PRO A 188 -12.77 16.10 5.91
N GLU A 189 -13.55 17.06 6.40
CA GLU A 189 -14.14 17.04 7.74
C GLU A 189 -14.90 15.73 8.03
N THR A 190 -15.68 15.25 7.05
CA THR A 190 -16.43 14.00 7.16
C THR A 190 -15.51 12.80 7.35
N THR A 191 -14.40 12.71 6.61
CA THR A 191 -13.41 11.64 6.70
C THR A 191 -12.64 11.74 8.01
N THR A 192 -12.23 12.94 8.42
CA THR A 192 -11.58 13.20 9.70
C THR A 192 -12.43 12.71 10.86
N ARG A 193 -13.73 13.00 10.87
CA ARG A 193 -14.67 12.51 11.89
C ARG A 193 -14.71 10.99 11.97
N ILE A 194 -14.74 10.28 10.84
CA ILE A 194 -14.70 8.81 10.80
C ILE A 194 -13.38 8.26 11.34
N VAL A 195 -12.25 8.86 10.95
CA VAL A 195 -10.92 8.46 11.44
C VAL A 195 -10.80 8.64 12.94
N LEU A 196 -11.20 9.79 13.48
CA LEU A 196 -11.16 10.05 14.92
C LEU A 196 -12.08 9.13 15.72
N ALA A 197 -13.28 8.84 15.20
CA ALA A 197 -14.19 7.87 15.81
C ALA A 197 -13.62 6.44 15.81
N ALA A 198 -12.89 6.06 14.75
CA ALA A 198 -12.20 4.78 14.68
C ALA A 198 -11.04 4.70 15.69
N VAL A 199 -10.26 5.77 15.83
CA VAL A 199 -9.18 5.86 16.85
C VAL A 199 -9.76 5.69 18.27
N GLU A 200 -10.85 6.40 18.60
CA GLU A 200 -11.49 6.28 19.92
C GLU A 200 -12.04 4.86 20.14
N ARG A 201 -12.69 4.26 19.13
CA ARG A 201 -13.18 2.88 19.20
C ARG A 201 -12.07 1.86 19.45
N GLU A 202 -10.93 2.04 18.85
CA GLU A 202 -9.79 1.12 18.87
C GLU A 202 -8.70 1.48 19.90
N LYS A 203 -8.91 2.51 20.74
CA LYS A 203 -7.88 3.09 21.60
C LYS A 203 -7.10 2.08 22.44
N ASP A 204 -7.77 1.10 23.02
CA ASP A 204 -7.11 0.09 23.87
C ASP A 204 -6.23 -0.85 23.02
N ALA A 205 -6.70 -1.26 21.82
CA ALA A 205 -5.95 -2.07 20.90
C ALA A 205 -4.72 -1.32 20.34
N LEU A 206 -4.88 -0.04 20.00
CA LEU A 206 -3.79 0.81 19.52
C LEU A 206 -2.75 1.07 20.61
N ALA A 207 -3.17 1.32 21.84
CA ALA A 207 -2.27 1.46 23.00
C ALA A 207 -1.47 0.17 23.27
N ALA A 208 -2.11 -1.00 23.12
CA ALA A 208 -1.43 -2.28 23.28
C ALA A 208 -0.40 -2.52 22.15
N LEU A 209 -0.68 -2.09 20.90
CA LEU A 209 0.27 -2.15 19.80
C LEU A 209 1.49 -1.27 20.06
N ALA A 210 1.28 -0.01 20.46
CA ALA A 210 2.36 0.92 20.78
C ALA A 210 3.29 0.40 21.87
N LYS A 211 2.76 -0.23 22.94
CA LYS A 211 3.59 -0.83 24.00
C LYS A 211 4.49 -1.96 23.49
N ARG A 212 4.03 -2.76 22.51
CA ARG A 212 4.80 -3.87 21.93
C ARG A 212 5.93 -3.41 21.00
N GLU A 213 5.84 -2.19 20.45
CA GLU A 213 6.88 -1.62 19.61
C GLU A 213 8.06 -1.06 20.41
N VAL A 214 7.85 -0.76 21.68
CA VAL A 214 8.88 -0.20 22.59
C VAL A 214 9.57 -1.29 23.43
N SER A 215 9.01 -2.49 23.49
CA SER A 215 9.56 -3.64 24.24
C SER A 215 10.38 -4.56 23.36
#